data_d4682af51e0a6fb41dce66c7a1c3fddd
#
_entry.id   d4682af51e0a6fb41dce66c7a1c3fddd
#
_cell.length_a   1.000
_cell.length_b   1.000
_cell.length_c   1.000
_cell.angle_alpha   90.00
_cell.angle_beta   90.00
_cell.angle_gamma   90.00
#
_symmetry.space_group_name_H-M   'P 1'
#
loop_
_entity.id
_entity.type
_entity.pdbx_description
1 polymer ?
#
loop_
_entity_poly.entity_id
_entity_poly.type
_entity_poly.pdbx_seq_one_letter_code
_entity_poly.pdbx_strand_id
1 'polypeptide(L)'
;MSNLDPASTTSDAFVAFDLATGRLAWSRQMTEGDAYNTACSGQYRSNCPGTKGPDFDFGSSPILVDLPDGRRALIAGQKSGMVHALDPDRDGAILWQRRVGGSTLGGVQWGSAADDANVYVAVSDVGMKAVPPATAGAQKSVFGITMILDPSQGGGLYAMNQATGEIVWHAAHPGCGDRPGCSPAQSAAVTAIPGVVFSGGLDGHLRAYASKSGEIIWDVDTMQDYATVNGVSAHGGSLDGPGPVIAGGILYVNSGYTNYGTAPGNVLLAFSVDGQ
;
A
#
# COMPACT_ATOMS: atom_id res chain seq x y z
N MET A 1 -9.59 3.55 -14.15
CA MET A 1 -10.62 4.61 -14.40
C MET A 1 -10.01 5.59 -15.38
N SER A 2 -10.74 6.05 -16.38
CA SER A 2 -10.24 7.11 -17.27
C SER A 2 -10.45 8.44 -16.57
N ASN A 3 -9.35 9.11 -16.23
CA ASN A 3 -9.43 10.46 -15.70
C ASN A 3 -9.88 11.41 -16.83
N LEU A 4 -10.65 12.41 -16.47
CA LEU A 4 -11.23 13.36 -17.42
C LEU A 4 -10.28 14.52 -17.70
N ASP A 5 -10.40 15.14 -18.88
CA ASP A 5 -9.71 16.36 -19.21
C ASP A 5 -10.75 17.48 -19.48
N PRO A 6 -10.86 18.51 -18.63
CA PRO A 6 -10.01 18.74 -17.44
C PRO A 6 -10.24 17.72 -16.33
N ALA A 7 -9.26 17.61 -15.42
CA ALA A 7 -9.35 16.71 -14.26
C ALA A 7 -10.61 17.01 -13.44
N SER A 8 -11.24 15.95 -12.96
CA SER A 8 -12.41 16.06 -12.09
C SER A 8 -12.04 16.70 -10.75
N THR A 9 -12.92 17.48 -10.18
CA THR A 9 -12.77 18.01 -8.81
C THR A 9 -13.02 16.97 -7.71
N THR A 10 -13.38 15.74 -8.11
CA THR A 10 -13.62 14.58 -7.23
C THR A 10 -12.62 13.44 -7.47
N SER A 11 -11.62 13.60 -8.36
CA SER A 11 -10.47 12.72 -8.43
C SER A 11 -9.50 13.03 -7.29
N ASP A 12 -8.75 12.05 -6.84
CA ASP A 12 -7.72 12.19 -5.79
C ASP A 12 -8.25 12.94 -4.56
N ALA A 13 -9.46 12.58 -4.15
CA ALA A 13 -10.27 13.29 -3.18
C ALA A 13 -10.90 12.35 -2.15
N PHE A 14 -11.16 12.88 -0.96
CA PHE A 14 -12.17 12.34 -0.06
C PHE A 14 -13.54 12.86 -0.51
N VAL A 15 -14.47 11.95 -0.70
CA VAL A 15 -15.80 12.26 -1.22
C VAL A 15 -16.85 11.64 -0.29
N ALA A 16 -17.74 12.45 0.24
CA ALA A 16 -18.83 11.99 1.11
C ALA A 16 -20.18 12.10 0.40
N PHE A 17 -20.98 11.05 0.53
CA PHE A 17 -22.33 10.98 0.00
C PHE A 17 -23.33 10.78 1.13
N ASP A 18 -24.47 11.44 1.01
CA ASP A 18 -25.63 11.15 1.86
C ASP A 18 -26.19 9.77 1.52
N LEU A 19 -26.25 8.86 2.49
CA LEU A 19 -26.64 7.47 2.27
C LEU A 19 -28.10 7.29 1.88
N ALA A 20 -28.99 8.21 2.30
CA ALA A 20 -30.41 8.10 1.99
C ALA A 20 -30.72 8.58 0.58
N THR A 21 -30.02 9.58 0.09
CA THR A 21 -30.31 10.25 -1.18
C THR A 21 -29.28 9.98 -2.27
N GLY A 22 -28.09 9.48 -1.93
CA GLY A 22 -26.97 9.32 -2.84
C GLY A 22 -26.35 10.65 -3.31
N ARG A 23 -26.74 11.77 -2.73
CA ARG A 23 -26.24 13.09 -3.14
C ARG A 23 -24.87 13.35 -2.53
N LEU A 24 -24.02 14.02 -3.29
CA LEU A 24 -22.74 14.52 -2.78
C LEU A 24 -22.98 15.47 -1.61
N ALA A 25 -22.45 15.12 -0.44
CA ALA A 25 -22.48 15.96 0.76
C ALA A 25 -21.31 16.96 0.73
N TRP A 26 -20.10 16.46 0.55
CA TRP A 26 -18.89 17.29 0.39
C TRP A 26 -17.82 16.53 -0.38
N SER A 27 -16.84 17.26 -0.91
CA SER A 27 -15.63 16.72 -1.51
C SER A 27 -14.42 17.54 -1.07
N ARG A 28 -13.31 16.86 -0.75
CA ARG A 28 -12.04 17.49 -0.43
C ARG A 28 -10.95 16.87 -1.30
N GLN A 29 -10.55 17.57 -2.34
CA GLN A 29 -9.51 17.15 -3.25
C GLN A 29 -8.13 17.36 -2.62
N MET A 30 -7.27 16.35 -2.68
CA MET A 30 -5.91 16.40 -2.11
C MET A 30 -4.86 16.70 -3.18
N THR A 31 -5.13 16.37 -4.43
CA THR A 31 -4.27 16.67 -5.58
C THR A 31 -5.12 17.24 -6.70
N GLU A 32 -4.99 18.52 -6.95
CA GLU A 32 -5.70 19.19 -8.03
C GLU A 32 -5.04 18.94 -9.39
N GLY A 33 -5.83 18.86 -10.44
CA GLY A 33 -5.35 18.77 -11.82
C GLY A 33 -4.74 17.42 -12.18
N ASP A 34 -4.92 16.37 -11.37
CA ASP A 34 -4.47 15.03 -11.68
C ASP A 34 -5.49 14.30 -12.55
N ALA A 35 -5.18 14.19 -13.83
CA ALA A 35 -5.94 13.43 -14.81
C ALA A 35 -5.08 12.33 -15.46
N TYR A 36 -4.04 11.87 -14.76
CA TYR A 36 -3.15 10.85 -15.26
C TYR A 36 -3.90 9.56 -15.64
N ASN A 37 -3.46 8.94 -16.70
CA ASN A 37 -3.78 7.57 -17.04
C ASN A 37 -2.57 6.89 -17.68
N THR A 38 -2.61 5.57 -17.84
CA THR A 38 -1.48 4.78 -18.37
C THR A 38 -1.08 5.15 -19.79
N ALA A 39 -1.94 5.81 -20.59
CA ALA A 39 -1.57 6.34 -21.90
C ALA A 39 -0.52 7.45 -21.81
N CYS A 40 -0.46 8.15 -20.67
CA CYS A 40 0.52 9.22 -20.45
C CYS A 40 1.96 8.69 -20.37
N SER A 41 2.13 7.43 -19.97
CA SER A 41 3.43 6.73 -19.90
C SER A 41 3.65 5.77 -21.08
N GLY A 42 2.62 5.47 -21.88
CA GLY A 42 2.63 4.46 -22.92
C GLY A 42 2.96 4.97 -24.32
N GLN A 43 2.89 4.05 -25.27
CA GLN A 43 3.06 4.33 -26.70
C GLN A 43 1.85 5.08 -27.29
N TYR A 44 0.66 4.89 -26.73
CA TYR A 44 -0.60 5.44 -27.22
C TYR A 44 -0.97 6.75 -26.51
N ARG A 45 -0.13 7.77 -26.68
CA ARG A 45 -0.29 9.08 -26.02
C ARG A 45 -1.53 9.87 -26.44
N SER A 46 -2.25 9.44 -27.48
CA SER A 46 -3.47 10.12 -27.94
C SER A 46 -4.58 10.23 -26.89
N ASN A 47 -4.59 9.31 -25.91
CA ASN A 47 -5.57 9.31 -24.83
C ASN A 47 -5.03 9.92 -23.52
N CYS A 48 -3.80 10.45 -23.54
CA CYS A 48 -3.28 11.19 -22.38
C CYS A 48 -3.87 12.60 -22.37
N PRO A 49 -4.49 13.03 -21.26
CA PRO A 49 -5.01 14.39 -21.14
C PRO A 49 -3.92 15.46 -21.27
N GLY A 50 -4.32 16.67 -21.67
CA GLY A 50 -3.41 17.82 -21.73
C GLY A 50 -2.80 18.16 -20.37
N THR A 51 -3.61 18.07 -19.31
CA THR A 51 -3.20 18.20 -17.90
C THR A 51 -3.12 16.80 -17.29
N LYS A 52 -1.96 16.15 -17.37
CA LYS A 52 -1.82 14.76 -16.96
C LYS A 52 -1.70 14.54 -15.46
N GLY A 53 -1.14 15.50 -14.70
CA GLY A 53 -0.88 15.37 -13.29
C GLY A 53 0.21 14.34 -12.89
N PRO A 54 0.42 14.15 -11.57
CA PRO A 54 1.49 13.31 -11.02
C PRO A 54 1.12 11.84 -10.79
N ASP A 55 -0.13 11.40 -10.98
CA ASP A 55 -0.59 10.02 -10.69
C ASP A 55 -0.65 9.71 -9.17
N PHE A 56 -1.29 10.59 -8.41
CA PHE A 56 -1.38 10.51 -6.95
C PHE A 56 -2.73 9.97 -6.43
N ASP A 57 -3.12 8.82 -6.92
CA ASP A 57 -4.37 8.16 -6.53
C ASP A 57 -4.41 7.81 -5.03
N PHE A 58 -5.65 7.65 -4.52
CA PHE A 58 -5.92 6.90 -3.31
C PHE A 58 -6.23 5.45 -3.68
N GLY A 59 -5.38 4.50 -3.27
CA GLY A 59 -5.53 3.07 -3.57
C GLY A 59 -6.39 2.31 -2.55
N SER A 60 -6.89 2.99 -1.51
CA SER A 60 -7.70 2.40 -0.45
C SER A 60 -8.76 3.35 0.07
N SER A 61 -9.78 2.79 0.73
CA SER A 61 -10.77 3.57 1.47
C SER A 61 -10.15 4.23 2.70
N PRO A 62 -10.65 5.40 3.15
CA PRO A 62 -10.25 5.98 4.42
C PRO A 62 -10.72 5.12 5.59
N ILE A 63 -9.97 5.18 6.68
CA ILE A 63 -10.33 4.61 7.99
C ILE A 63 -11.04 5.70 8.79
N LEU A 64 -12.22 5.40 9.31
CA LEU A 64 -12.91 6.28 10.26
C LEU A 64 -12.49 5.88 11.68
N VAL A 65 -12.01 6.85 12.45
CA VAL A 65 -11.60 6.68 13.85
C VAL A 65 -12.24 7.73 14.75
N ASP A 66 -12.45 7.37 16.01
CA ASP A 66 -12.86 8.30 17.07
C ASP A 66 -11.61 8.82 17.79
N LEU A 67 -11.47 10.14 17.89
CA LEU A 67 -10.33 10.78 18.53
C LEU A 67 -10.59 10.99 20.04
N PRO A 68 -9.53 11.08 20.87
CA PRO A 68 -9.67 11.23 22.32
C PRO A 68 -10.43 12.49 22.76
N ASP A 69 -10.50 13.50 21.91
CA ASP A 69 -11.22 14.75 22.17
C ASP A 69 -12.70 14.72 21.74
N GLY A 70 -13.19 13.56 21.33
CA GLY A 70 -14.57 13.33 20.90
C GLY A 70 -14.84 13.69 19.43
N ARG A 71 -13.86 14.18 18.68
CA ARG A 71 -13.97 14.34 17.22
C ARG A 71 -13.77 12.99 16.53
N ARG A 72 -14.13 12.96 15.26
CA ARG A 72 -13.83 11.85 14.37
C ARG A 72 -12.76 12.25 13.34
N ALA A 73 -12.04 11.28 12.82
CA ALA A 73 -11.14 11.51 11.70
C ALA A 73 -11.31 10.43 10.61
N LEU A 74 -11.25 10.86 9.35
CA LEU A 74 -11.06 10.00 8.20
C LEU A 74 -9.56 10.04 7.84
N ILE A 75 -8.88 8.90 7.94
CA ILE A 75 -7.45 8.81 7.69
C ILE A 75 -7.19 7.94 6.46
N ALA A 76 -6.44 8.44 5.49
CA ALA A 76 -6.02 7.68 4.31
C ALA A 76 -4.62 8.06 3.84
N GLY A 77 -3.88 7.06 3.37
CA GLY A 77 -2.64 7.25 2.66
C GLY A 77 -2.86 7.42 1.17
N GLN A 78 -2.05 8.24 0.55
CA GLN A 78 -2.07 8.54 -0.88
C GLN A 78 -0.77 8.07 -1.55
N LYS A 79 -0.84 7.71 -2.82
CA LYS A 79 0.28 7.30 -3.65
C LYS A 79 1.43 8.32 -3.69
N SER A 80 1.13 9.60 -3.41
CA SER A 80 2.14 10.66 -3.20
C SER A 80 3.08 10.43 -2.02
N GLY A 81 2.82 9.46 -1.15
CA GLY A 81 3.50 9.26 0.13
C GLY A 81 2.99 10.16 1.25
N MET A 82 1.90 10.88 1.02
CA MET A 82 1.21 11.66 2.05
C MET A 82 0.16 10.80 2.75
N VAL A 83 0.03 11.00 4.05
CA VAL A 83 -1.12 10.53 4.85
C VAL A 83 -1.92 11.74 5.27
N HIS A 84 -3.22 11.67 5.10
CA HIS A 84 -4.15 12.77 5.36
C HIS A 84 -5.15 12.35 6.44
N ALA A 85 -5.46 13.25 7.37
CA ALA A 85 -6.58 13.09 8.29
C ALA A 85 -7.53 14.28 8.15
N LEU A 86 -8.82 13.99 7.96
CA LEU A 86 -9.87 14.94 7.73
C LEU A 86 -10.98 14.77 8.76
N ASP A 87 -11.60 15.87 9.16
CA ASP A 87 -12.76 15.89 10.03
C ASP A 87 -14.04 15.66 9.19
N PRO A 88 -14.72 14.50 9.29
CA PRO A 88 -15.92 14.22 8.51
C PRO A 88 -17.11 15.12 8.90
N ASP A 89 -17.13 15.64 10.12
CA ASP A 89 -18.23 16.44 10.67
C ASP A 89 -18.08 17.92 10.36
N ARG A 90 -16.95 18.30 9.70
CA ARG A 90 -16.69 19.67 9.23
C ARG A 90 -16.29 19.70 7.76
N ASP A 91 -17.11 19.07 6.92
CA ASP A 91 -16.97 19.04 5.46
C ASP A 91 -15.55 18.63 4.98
N GLY A 92 -14.95 17.67 5.66
CA GLY A 92 -13.60 17.19 5.34
C GLY A 92 -12.51 18.24 5.64
N ALA A 93 -12.68 19.08 6.65
CA ALA A 93 -11.62 19.99 7.10
C ALA A 93 -10.36 19.18 7.47
N ILE A 94 -9.19 19.61 6.96
CA ILE A 94 -7.93 18.93 7.22
C ILE A 94 -7.57 19.08 8.69
N LEU A 95 -7.37 17.94 9.38
CA LEU A 95 -6.85 17.90 10.74
C LEU A 95 -5.32 17.92 10.73
N TRP A 96 -4.73 17.05 9.94
CA TRP A 96 -3.27 16.99 9.73
C TRP A 96 -2.93 16.30 8.41
N GLN A 97 -1.71 16.55 7.97
CA GLN A 97 -1.10 15.88 6.82
C GLN A 97 0.35 15.54 7.14
N ARG A 98 0.81 14.34 6.78
CA ARG A 98 2.17 13.89 7.05
C ARG A 98 2.73 13.12 5.87
N ARG A 99 3.95 13.46 5.46
CA ARG A 99 4.70 12.69 4.46
C ARG A 99 5.44 11.54 5.13
N VAL A 100 5.27 10.32 4.58
CA VAL A 100 5.96 9.10 5.01
C VAL A 100 6.69 8.42 3.84
N GLY A 101 6.31 8.67 2.60
CA GLY A 101 6.93 8.15 1.39
C GLY A 101 7.28 9.24 0.39
N GLY A 102 7.99 8.91 -0.67
CA GLY A 102 8.56 9.88 -1.61
C GLY A 102 8.30 9.66 -3.09
N SER A 103 7.71 8.54 -3.50
CA SER A 103 7.65 8.15 -4.90
C SER A 103 6.22 7.90 -5.39
N THR A 104 5.93 8.27 -6.63
CA THR A 104 4.65 7.94 -7.31
C THR A 104 4.48 6.45 -7.59
N LEU A 105 5.56 5.71 -7.80
CA LEU A 105 5.56 4.24 -7.87
C LEU A 105 5.63 3.61 -6.48
N GLY A 106 5.84 4.42 -5.45
CA GLY A 106 5.92 4.06 -4.08
C GLY A 106 4.78 4.69 -3.28
N GLY A 107 5.11 5.38 -2.21
CA GLY A 107 4.15 6.00 -1.33
C GLY A 107 3.21 4.97 -0.68
N VAL A 108 2.01 5.37 -0.35
CA VAL A 108 1.01 4.47 0.25
C VAL A 108 0.13 3.91 -0.87
N GLN A 109 0.27 2.61 -1.16
CA GLN A 109 -0.40 1.97 -2.30
C GLN A 109 -1.76 1.38 -1.92
N TRP A 110 -1.80 0.63 -0.82
CA TRP A 110 -2.98 -0.12 -0.42
C TRP A 110 -3.45 0.24 0.98
N GLY A 111 -4.30 -0.57 1.59
CA GLY A 111 -4.98 -0.25 2.83
C GLY A 111 -4.07 -0.11 4.05
N SER A 112 -4.33 0.91 4.84
CA SER A 112 -3.77 1.08 6.18
C SER A 112 -4.65 0.37 7.22
N ALA A 113 -4.13 0.18 8.44
CA ALA A 113 -4.91 -0.32 9.59
C ALA A 113 -4.81 0.67 10.75
N ALA A 114 -5.71 0.54 11.73
CA ALA A 114 -5.68 1.37 12.93
C ALA A 114 -6.03 0.55 14.17
N ASP A 115 -5.51 0.97 15.32
CA ASP A 115 -5.96 0.55 16.64
C ASP A 115 -6.58 1.76 17.38
N ASP A 116 -6.67 1.72 18.69
CA ASP A 116 -7.30 2.80 19.48
C ASP A 116 -6.47 4.11 19.53
N ALA A 117 -5.20 4.09 19.12
CA ALA A 117 -4.29 5.23 19.24
C ALA A 117 -3.56 5.59 17.95
N ASN A 118 -3.23 4.61 17.15
CA ASN A 118 -2.34 4.76 16.00
C ASN A 118 -2.99 4.29 14.70
N VAL A 119 -2.56 4.88 13.60
CA VAL A 119 -2.73 4.35 12.24
C VAL A 119 -1.40 3.75 11.79
N TYR A 120 -1.47 2.57 11.16
CA TYR A 120 -0.34 1.81 10.63
C TYR A 120 -0.33 1.88 9.12
N VAL A 121 0.76 2.39 8.57
CA VAL A 121 0.87 2.72 7.15
C VAL A 121 2.09 2.01 6.56
N ALA A 122 1.86 1.08 5.65
CA ALA A 122 2.92 0.48 4.86
C ALA A 122 3.30 1.41 3.70
N VAL A 123 4.58 1.63 3.54
CA VAL A 123 5.14 2.48 2.49
C VAL A 123 5.91 1.62 1.51
N SER A 124 5.47 1.63 0.26
CA SER A 124 6.10 0.89 -0.82
C SER A 124 7.46 1.50 -1.16
N ASP A 125 7.49 2.74 -1.61
CA ASP A 125 8.68 3.44 -2.14
C ASP A 125 9.51 2.54 -3.05
N VAL A 126 8.81 1.72 -3.86
CA VAL A 126 9.42 0.79 -4.81
C VAL A 126 10.28 1.55 -5.81
N GLY A 127 11.51 1.13 -5.95
CA GLY A 127 12.46 1.67 -6.92
C GLY A 127 12.67 0.72 -8.10
N MET A 128 12.99 1.29 -9.25
CA MET A 128 13.40 0.54 -10.45
C MET A 128 14.68 1.15 -11.02
N LYS A 129 15.60 0.30 -11.47
CA LYS A 129 16.83 0.74 -12.14
C LYS A 129 17.00 0.10 -13.50
N ALA A 130 17.53 0.89 -14.44
CA ALA A 130 17.86 0.43 -15.78
C ALA A 130 19.04 -0.56 -15.74
N VAL A 131 18.93 -1.62 -16.53
CA VAL A 131 19.95 -2.67 -16.65
C VAL A 131 20.10 -3.11 -18.11
N PRO A 132 21.22 -3.78 -18.46
CA PRO A 132 21.39 -4.36 -19.79
C PRO A 132 20.27 -5.35 -20.14
N PRO A 133 19.86 -5.48 -21.40
CA PRO A 133 18.74 -6.33 -21.83
C PRO A 133 18.85 -7.80 -21.47
N ALA A 134 20.07 -8.31 -21.30
CA ALA A 134 20.33 -9.72 -20.94
C ALA A 134 20.33 -9.98 -19.43
N THR A 135 19.99 -8.98 -18.60
CA THR A 135 19.96 -9.17 -17.14
C THR A 135 18.83 -10.10 -16.74
N ALA A 136 19.15 -11.13 -15.94
CA ALA A 136 18.16 -12.07 -15.43
C ALA A 136 17.11 -11.34 -14.58
N GLY A 137 15.82 -11.71 -14.75
CA GLY A 137 14.70 -11.08 -14.04
C GLY A 137 14.33 -9.68 -14.52
N ALA A 138 15.03 -9.15 -15.55
CA ALA A 138 14.75 -7.83 -16.06
C ALA A 138 13.48 -7.83 -16.92
N GLN A 139 12.74 -6.73 -16.84
CA GLN A 139 11.52 -6.49 -17.59
C GLN A 139 11.68 -5.26 -18.50
N LYS A 140 10.93 -5.23 -19.58
CA LYS A 140 10.83 -4.02 -20.40
C LYS A 140 9.79 -3.09 -19.79
N SER A 141 10.21 -1.88 -19.48
CA SER A 141 9.30 -0.81 -19.12
C SER A 141 8.40 -0.44 -20.31
N VAL A 142 7.36 0.33 -20.06
CA VAL A 142 6.50 0.92 -21.11
C VAL A 142 7.27 1.81 -22.10
N PHE A 143 8.48 2.24 -21.77
CA PHE A 143 9.38 3.01 -22.63
C PHE A 143 10.39 2.15 -23.39
N GLY A 144 10.31 0.81 -23.28
CA GLY A 144 11.23 -0.12 -23.90
C GLY A 144 12.60 -0.25 -23.22
N ILE A 145 12.80 0.41 -22.07
CA ILE A 145 14.01 0.31 -21.26
C ILE A 145 13.92 -0.98 -20.44
N THR A 146 14.99 -1.75 -20.44
CA THR A 146 15.08 -2.94 -19.58
C THR A 146 15.40 -2.52 -18.15
N MET A 147 14.58 -2.95 -17.18
CA MET A 147 14.66 -2.53 -15.77
C MET A 147 14.56 -3.73 -14.85
N ILE A 148 15.11 -3.61 -13.67
CA ILE A 148 14.86 -4.48 -12.51
C ILE A 148 14.37 -3.64 -11.33
N LEU A 149 13.74 -4.29 -10.36
CA LEU A 149 13.49 -3.67 -9.07
C LEU A 149 14.83 -3.29 -8.42
N ASP A 150 14.85 -2.12 -7.78
CA ASP A 150 16.04 -1.67 -7.04
C ASP A 150 16.00 -2.26 -5.62
N PRO A 151 16.90 -3.20 -5.26
CA PRO A 151 16.91 -3.82 -3.95
C PRO A 151 17.34 -2.88 -2.82
N SER A 152 17.78 -1.66 -3.14
CA SER A 152 18.17 -0.65 -2.16
C SER A 152 17.06 0.36 -1.83
N GLN A 153 15.91 0.29 -2.54
CA GLN A 153 14.81 1.23 -2.36
C GLN A 153 13.55 0.55 -1.83
N GLY A 154 13.03 1.08 -0.73
CA GLY A 154 11.79 0.65 -0.09
C GLY A 154 11.50 1.50 1.14
N GLY A 155 10.25 1.53 1.57
CA GLY A 155 9.80 2.39 2.65
C GLY A 155 9.82 1.72 4.02
N GLY A 156 8.97 0.73 4.25
CA GLY A 156 8.78 0.10 5.57
C GLY A 156 7.40 0.37 6.16
N LEU A 157 7.27 0.14 7.45
CA LEU A 157 6.01 0.30 8.18
C LEU A 157 6.11 1.44 9.18
N TYR A 158 5.12 2.33 9.18
CA TYR A 158 5.01 3.47 10.08
C TYR A 158 3.82 3.27 11.03
N ALA A 159 3.99 3.62 12.30
CA ALA A 159 2.89 3.92 13.20
C ALA A 159 2.82 5.43 13.42
N MET A 160 1.64 6.00 13.30
CA MET A 160 1.39 7.43 13.43
C MET A 160 0.25 7.66 14.40
N ASN A 161 0.38 8.64 15.29
CA ASN A 161 -0.70 9.03 16.19
C ASN A 161 -1.90 9.53 15.39
N GLN A 162 -3.08 9.01 15.64
CA GLN A 162 -4.30 9.33 14.90
C GLN A 162 -4.73 10.80 15.04
N ALA A 163 -4.51 11.39 16.20
CA ALA A 163 -4.95 12.76 16.50
C ALA A 163 -4.01 13.83 15.94
N THR A 164 -2.70 13.54 15.87
CA THR A 164 -1.66 14.54 15.55
C THR A 164 -0.90 14.28 14.26
N GLY A 165 -0.91 13.04 13.75
CA GLY A 165 -0.09 12.62 12.61
C GLY A 165 1.39 12.51 12.94
N GLU A 166 1.78 12.56 14.23
CA GLU A 166 3.17 12.36 14.64
C GLU A 166 3.57 10.89 14.44
N ILE A 167 4.78 10.69 13.92
CA ILE A 167 5.36 9.35 13.77
C ILE A 167 5.75 8.84 15.15
N VAL A 168 5.10 7.75 15.60
CA VAL A 168 5.39 7.08 16.86
C VAL A 168 6.62 6.19 16.72
N TRP A 169 6.66 5.41 15.63
CA TRP A 169 7.81 4.62 15.24
C TRP A 169 7.83 4.38 13.73
N HIS A 170 9.00 4.04 13.20
CA HIS A 170 9.21 3.58 11.84
C HIS A 170 10.07 2.32 11.88
N ALA A 171 9.51 1.22 11.40
CA ALA A 171 10.22 -0.02 11.16
C ALA A 171 10.68 -0.06 9.70
N ALA A 172 11.95 0.25 9.46
CA ALA A 172 12.54 0.13 8.13
C ALA A 172 12.53 -1.34 7.71
N HIS A 173 12.37 -1.59 6.40
CA HIS A 173 12.48 -2.95 5.88
C HIS A 173 13.88 -3.53 6.16
N PRO A 174 14.00 -4.80 6.59
CA PRO A 174 15.30 -5.41 6.91
C PRO A 174 16.30 -5.48 5.74
N GLY A 175 15.84 -5.20 4.52
CA GLY A 175 16.63 -5.31 3.29
C GLY A 175 16.43 -6.66 2.59
N CYS A 176 16.98 -6.76 1.39
CA CYS A 176 16.88 -7.94 0.54
C CYS A 176 18.11 -8.86 0.59
N GLY A 177 19.20 -8.39 1.21
CA GLY A 177 20.49 -9.06 1.07
C GLY A 177 20.87 -9.23 -0.41
N ASP A 178 21.39 -10.40 -0.76
CA ASP A 178 21.81 -10.73 -2.13
C ASP A 178 20.71 -11.46 -2.95
N ARG A 179 19.44 -11.46 -2.50
CA ARG A 179 18.33 -12.17 -3.16
C ARG A 179 18.01 -11.52 -4.51
N PRO A 180 18.19 -12.22 -5.66
CA PRO A 180 17.86 -11.65 -6.96
C PRO A 180 16.37 -11.36 -7.12
N GLY A 181 16.03 -10.21 -7.72
CA GLY A 181 14.64 -9.81 -7.98
C GLY A 181 13.84 -9.39 -6.73
N CYS A 182 14.48 -9.35 -5.56
CA CYS A 182 13.88 -8.86 -4.35
C CYS A 182 13.74 -7.33 -4.36
N SER A 183 12.67 -6.85 -3.72
CA SER A 183 12.49 -5.42 -3.42
C SER A 183 12.09 -5.26 -1.96
N PRO A 184 12.68 -4.31 -1.23
CA PRO A 184 12.33 -4.02 0.16
C PRO A 184 11.07 -3.15 0.28
N ALA A 185 10.28 -3.03 -0.77
CA ALA A 185 9.02 -2.29 -0.74
C ALA A 185 7.97 -3.04 0.08
N GLN A 186 7.29 -2.35 0.98
CA GLN A 186 6.12 -2.85 1.70
C GLN A 186 4.86 -2.29 1.07
N SER A 187 4.30 -3.02 0.11
CA SER A 187 3.21 -2.55 -0.72
C SER A 187 1.84 -3.12 -0.30
N ALA A 188 1.81 -4.30 0.32
CA ALA A 188 0.55 -4.93 0.71
C ALA A 188 -0.22 -4.13 1.77
N ALA A 189 -1.54 -4.26 1.76
CA ALA A 189 -2.39 -3.70 2.81
C ALA A 189 -2.03 -4.27 4.19
N VAL A 190 -2.24 -3.46 5.22
CA VAL A 190 -1.89 -3.76 6.61
C VAL A 190 -3.09 -4.30 7.37
N THR A 191 -2.86 -5.21 8.28
CA THR A 191 -3.90 -5.69 9.22
C THR A 191 -3.39 -5.57 10.65
N ALA A 192 -4.22 -5.06 11.55
CA ALA A 192 -3.90 -4.93 12.97
C ALA A 192 -4.90 -5.68 13.84
N ILE A 193 -4.38 -6.26 14.92
CA ILE A 193 -5.14 -6.77 16.07
C ILE A 193 -4.53 -6.18 17.34
N PRO A 194 -5.17 -6.27 18.50
CA PRO A 194 -4.60 -5.75 19.74
C PRO A 194 -3.16 -6.25 19.99
N GLY A 195 -2.22 -5.31 19.98
CA GLY A 195 -0.80 -5.57 20.24
C GLY A 195 0.05 -5.96 19.03
N VAL A 196 -0.54 -6.29 17.88
CA VAL A 196 0.19 -6.82 16.71
C VAL A 196 -0.27 -6.18 15.41
N VAL A 197 0.68 -5.87 14.53
CA VAL A 197 0.44 -5.38 13.16
C VAL A 197 1.08 -6.32 12.15
N PHE A 198 0.33 -6.78 11.17
CA PHE A 198 0.81 -7.64 10.10
C PHE A 198 0.99 -6.84 8.81
N SER A 199 2.16 -6.98 8.18
CA SER A 199 2.47 -6.35 6.89
C SER A 199 3.27 -7.31 6.01
N GLY A 200 2.90 -7.39 4.74
CA GLY A 200 3.61 -8.16 3.73
C GLY A 200 4.51 -7.27 2.87
N GLY A 201 5.57 -7.86 2.33
CA GLY A 201 6.53 -7.17 1.47
C GLY A 201 6.70 -7.81 0.09
N LEU A 202 7.24 -7.04 -0.85
CA LEU A 202 7.59 -7.56 -2.17
C LEU A 202 8.75 -8.56 -2.12
N ASP A 203 9.46 -8.63 -0.99
CA ASP A 203 10.45 -9.65 -0.68
C ASP A 203 9.83 -11.03 -0.36
N GLY A 204 8.50 -11.12 -0.31
CA GLY A 204 7.74 -12.33 0.00
C GLY A 204 7.63 -12.67 1.47
N HIS A 205 8.12 -11.80 2.34
CA HIS A 205 7.99 -11.99 3.77
C HIS A 205 6.68 -11.42 4.32
N LEU A 206 5.99 -12.21 5.14
CA LEU A 206 4.92 -11.75 6.01
C LEU A 206 5.50 -11.53 7.41
N ARG A 207 5.39 -10.31 7.91
CA ARG A 207 5.93 -9.93 9.21
C ARG A 207 4.84 -9.49 10.18
N ALA A 208 5.00 -9.87 11.45
CA ALA A 208 4.25 -9.31 12.55
C ALA A 208 5.13 -8.35 13.35
N TYR A 209 4.60 -7.20 13.65
CA TYR A 209 5.27 -6.13 14.39
C TYR A 209 4.55 -5.89 15.72
N ALA A 210 5.28 -5.68 16.80
CA ALA A 210 4.71 -5.20 18.04
C ALA A 210 4.14 -3.79 17.83
N SER A 211 2.83 -3.60 18.07
CA SER A 211 2.14 -2.33 17.76
C SER A 211 2.73 -1.13 18.53
N LYS A 212 3.32 -1.36 19.70
CA LYS A 212 3.91 -0.32 20.55
C LYS A 212 5.29 0.16 20.11
N SER A 213 6.11 -0.73 19.52
CA SER A 213 7.53 -0.44 19.26
C SER A 213 7.93 -0.56 17.79
N GLY A 214 7.15 -1.25 16.96
CA GLY A 214 7.55 -1.59 15.59
C GLY A 214 8.59 -2.71 15.52
N GLU A 215 8.92 -3.38 16.63
CA GLU A 215 9.80 -4.52 16.64
C GLU A 215 9.17 -5.70 15.88
N ILE A 216 9.95 -6.36 15.03
CA ILE A 216 9.51 -7.58 14.34
C ILE A 216 9.50 -8.71 15.35
N ILE A 217 8.31 -9.24 15.66
CA ILE A 217 8.10 -10.33 16.62
C ILE A 217 7.85 -11.68 15.95
N TRP A 218 7.61 -11.68 14.66
CA TRP A 218 7.45 -12.88 13.84
C TRP A 218 7.73 -12.53 12.38
N ASP A 219 8.40 -13.41 11.64
CA ASP A 219 8.78 -13.22 10.24
C ASP A 219 8.77 -14.57 9.52
N VAL A 220 8.03 -14.66 8.41
CA VAL A 220 7.93 -15.86 7.58
C VAL A 220 8.21 -15.51 6.13
N ASP A 221 9.20 -16.19 5.55
CA ASP A 221 9.42 -16.21 4.10
C ASP A 221 8.38 -17.13 3.45
N THR A 222 7.50 -16.55 2.65
CA THR A 222 6.46 -17.29 1.94
C THR A 222 6.91 -17.77 0.55
N MET A 223 8.08 -17.36 0.05
CA MET A 223 8.63 -17.76 -1.25
C MET A 223 9.22 -19.17 -1.22
N GLN A 224 8.37 -20.16 -1.02
CA GLN A 224 8.75 -21.56 -0.99
C GLN A 224 7.67 -22.45 -1.61
N ASP A 225 8.03 -23.72 -1.86
CA ASP A 225 7.08 -24.72 -2.34
C ASP A 225 6.20 -25.23 -1.21
N TYR A 226 4.95 -25.46 -1.51
CA TYR A 226 3.95 -25.91 -0.55
C TYR A 226 3.23 -27.18 -1.05
N ALA A 227 3.13 -28.18 -0.16
CA ALA A 227 2.20 -29.29 -0.31
C ALA A 227 0.81 -28.80 0.15
N THR A 228 -0.10 -28.58 -0.78
CA THR A 228 -1.42 -28.02 -0.46
C THR A 228 -2.45 -29.09 -0.06
N VAL A 229 -3.44 -28.69 0.70
CA VAL A 229 -4.54 -29.58 1.16
C VAL A 229 -5.39 -30.13 0.02
N ASN A 230 -5.38 -29.48 -1.14
CA ASN A 230 -6.10 -29.94 -2.34
C ASN A 230 -5.23 -30.76 -3.32
N GLY A 231 -3.97 -31.05 -2.95
CA GLY A 231 -3.04 -31.85 -3.74
C GLY A 231 -2.46 -31.16 -4.99
N VAL A 232 -2.71 -29.87 -5.17
CA VAL A 232 -2.11 -29.07 -6.25
C VAL A 232 -0.76 -28.55 -5.78
N SER A 233 0.31 -28.70 -6.58
CA SER A 233 1.60 -28.05 -6.28
C SER A 233 1.45 -26.55 -6.28
N ALA A 234 1.94 -25.89 -5.24
CA ALA A 234 1.89 -24.45 -5.10
C ALA A 234 3.25 -23.90 -4.68
N HIS A 235 3.51 -22.67 -5.10
CA HIS A 235 4.68 -21.89 -4.72
C HIS A 235 4.24 -20.51 -4.25
N GLY A 236 4.83 -20.03 -3.18
CA GLY A 236 4.62 -18.68 -2.70
C GLY A 236 5.47 -17.67 -3.46
N GLY A 237 5.12 -16.40 -3.32
CA GLY A 237 5.80 -15.30 -4.00
C GLY A 237 5.71 -14.00 -3.23
N SER A 238 5.85 -12.89 -3.92
CA SER A 238 5.74 -11.55 -3.33
C SER A 238 4.36 -11.29 -2.74
N LEU A 239 4.31 -10.50 -1.67
CA LEU A 239 3.08 -10.04 -1.04
C LEU A 239 2.82 -8.59 -1.48
N ASP A 240 1.75 -8.40 -2.26
CA ASP A 240 1.37 -7.11 -2.83
C ASP A 240 -0.17 -7.01 -2.91
N GLY A 241 -0.71 -5.80 -2.91
CA GLY A 241 -2.15 -5.57 -3.02
C GLY A 241 -2.92 -5.97 -1.75
N PRO A 242 -3.64 -7.11 -1.75
CA PRO A 242 -4.42 -7.51 -0.58
C PRO A 242 -3.53 -7.84 0.61
N GLY A 243 -3.90 -7.31 1.76
CA GLY A 243 -3.23 -7.65 3.02
C GLY A 243 -3.71 -8.97 3.61
N PRO A 244 -3.09 -9.41 4.71
CA PRO A 244 -3.56 -10.57 5.45
C PRO A 244 -4.94 -10.30 6.07
N VAL A 245 -5.74 -11.35 6.21
CA VAL A 245 -7.06 -11.30 6.85
C VAL A 245 -7.06 -12.24 8.04
N ILE A 246 -7.61 -11.78 9.17
CA ILE A 246 -7.75 -12.60 10.37
C ILE A 246 -9.23 -12.91 10.59
N ALA A 247 -9.55 -14.20 10.64
CA ALA A 247 -10.90 -14.68 10.88
C ALA A 247 -10.85 -16.00 11.67
N GLY A 248 -11.68 -16.11 12.71
CA GLY A 248 -11.78 -17.33 13.52
C GLY A 248 -10.47 -17.78 14.19
N GLY A 249 -9.57 -16.84 14.52
CA GLY A 249 -8.25 -17.14 15.10
C GLY A 249 -7.21 -17.60 14.08
N ILE A 250 -7.48 -17.51 12.79
CA ILE A 250 -6.56 -17.90 11.71
C ILE A 250 -6.20 -16.67 10.90
N LEU A 251 -4.92 -16.52 10.59
CA LEU A 251 -4.36 -15.50 9.69
C LEU A 251 -4.26 -16.08 8.27
N TYR A 252 -4.96 -15.49 7.33
CA TYR A 252 -4.93 -15.87 5.92
C TYR A 252 -4.14 -14.85 5.10
N VAL A 253 -3.30 -15.30 4.19
CA VAL A 253 -2.59 -14.45 3.25
C VAL A 253 -2.42 -15.11 1.89
N ASN A 254 -2.67 -14.35 0.82
CA ASN A 254 -2.33 -14.76 -0.54
C ASN A 254 -0.84 -14.48 -0.77
N SER A 255 -0.08 -15.50 -1.18
CA SER A 255 1.32 -15.34 -1.55
C SER A 255 1.53 -15.56 -3.04
N GLY A 256 2.17 -14.57 -3.69
CA GLY A 256 2.45 -14.57 -5.11
C GLY A 256 1.49 -13.72 -5.96
N TYR A 257 0.64 -12.93 -5.34
CA TYR A 257 -0.10 -11.89 -6.05
C TYR A 257 0.85 -10.73 -6.33
N THR A 258 1.22 -10.57 -7.60
CA THR A 258 2.28 -9.63 -7.96
C THR A 258 1.81 -8.62 -8.99
N ASN A 259 2.32 -7.38 -8.89
CA ASN A 259 2.01 -6.30 -9.79
C ASN A 259 3.26 -5.78 -10.54
N TYR A 260 4.37 -5.57 -9.90
CA TYR A 260 5.55 -4.91 -10.46
C TYR A 260 6.61 -5.88 -11.03
N GLY A 261 6.20 -7.09 -11.44
CA GLY A 261 7.14 -8.09 -11.93
C GLY A 261 8.02 -8.69 -10.84
N THR A 262 7.50 -8.73 -9.65
CA THR A 262 8.05 -9.45 -8.49
C THR A 262 7.78 -10.95 -8.62
N ALA A 263 8.15 -11.74 -7.63
CA ALA A 263 8.01 -13.19 -7.69
C ALA A 263 6.54 -13.63 -7.72
N PRO A 264 6.06 -14.30 -8.79
CA PRO A 264 4.71 -14.84 -8.83
C PRO A 264 4.56 -16.07 -7.94
N GLY A 265 3.34 -16.36 -7.51
CA GLY A 265 2.98 -17.55 -6.76
C GLY A 265 1.49 -17.87 -6.94
N ASN A 266 1.02 -18.92 -6.26
CA ASN A 266 -0.36 -19.40 -6.42
C ASN A 266 -0.90 -20.05 -5.13
N VAL A 267 -0.49 -19.58 -3.96
CA VAL A 267 -0.87 -20.20 -2.69
C VAL A 267 -1.64 -19.23 -1.79
N LEU A 268 -2.68 -19.75 -1.15
CA LEU A 268 -3.33 -19.16 0.02
C LEU A 268 -2.78 -19.88 1.26
N LEU A 269 -2.12 -19.14 2.11
CA LEU A 269 -1.59 -19.63 3.38
C LEU A 269 -2.55 -19.34 4.51
N ALA A 270 -2.62 -20.25 5.48
CA ALA A 270 -3.40 -20.11 6.71
C ALA A 270 -2.51 -20.45 7.90
N PHE A 271 -2.39 -19.53 8.83
CA PHE A 271 -1.58 -19.68 10.03
C PHE A 271 -2.49 -19.67 11.26
N SER A 272 -2.45 -20.74 12.05
CA SER A 272 -3.10 -20.79 13.36
C SER A 272 -2.21 -20.15 14.42
N VAL A 273 -2.80 -19.83 15.60
CA VAL A 273 -2.04 -19.31 16.75
C VAL A 273 -0.96 -20.31 17.20
N ASP A 274 -1.23 -21.60 17.05
CA ASP A 274 -0.32 -22.67 17.46
C ASP A 274 0.71 -23.02 16.37
N GLY A 275 0.70 -22.32 15.24
CA GLY A 275 1.65 -22.52 14.14
C GLY A 275 1.43 -23.82 13.35
N GLN A 276 0.21 -24.36 13.35
CA GLN A 276 -0.15 -25.59 12.64
C GLN A 276 -1.07 -25.32 11.46
#